data_f387bf8f6978220082570172949f1856
#
_entry.id   f387bf8f6978220082570172949f1856
#
_cell.length_a   1.000
_cell.length_b   1.000
_cell.length_c   1.000
_cell.angle_alpha   90.00
_cell.angle_beta   90.00
_cell.angle_gamma   90.00
#
_symmetry.space_group_name_H-M   'P 1'
#
loop_
_entity.id
_entity.type
_entity.pdbx_description
1 polymer ?
#
loop_
_entity_poly.entity_id
_entity_poly.type
_entity_poly.pdbx_seq_one_letter_code
_entity_poly.pdbx_strand_id
1 'polypeptide(L)'
;KNFLVKIQPKTDSSFHFGAFQDFFNKANIRVYKDFHWYFDPKVDGQKMFKIMNLNRQPLRIESDAFIQGIIVSLDIPATANSLEAFEEMVNLMNEFCIKLNAVMVDGRNKEIDSVYVASIKNHMNKIVKEMEKHNLTPGSQQAQKYFA
;
A
#
# COMPACT_ATOMS: atom_id res chain seq x y z
N LYS A 1 6.51 -4.47 -11.40
CA LYS A 1 5.38 -5.20 -10.81
C LYS A 1 4.95 -4.59 -9.52
N ASN A 2 3.70 -4.18 -9.47
CA ASN A 2 3.11 -3.61 -8.27
C ASN A 2 2.21 -4.63 -7.59
N PHE A 3 2.24 -4.64 -6.27
CA PHE A 3 1.22 -5.30 -5.47
C PHE A 3 0.17 -4.27 -5.08
N LEU A 4 -1.08 -4.53 -5.43
CA LEU A 4 -2.20 -3.63 -5.16
C LEU A 4 -3.22 -4.30 -4.25
N VAL A 5 -3.64 -3.58 -3.22
CA VAL A 5 -4.80 -3.97 -2.43
C VAL A 5 -5.82 -2.85 -2.42
N LYS A 6 -7.10 -3.23 -2.37
CA LYS A 6 -8.20 -2.30 -2.24
C LYS A 6 -8.76 -2.39 -0.82
N ILE A 7 -9.00 -1.26 -0.20
CA ILE A 7 -9.62 -1.19 1.11
C ILE A 7 -10.92 -0.43 0.99
N GLN A 8 -12.00 -1.04 1.44
CA GLN A 8 -13.34 -0.48 1.31
C GLN A 8 -14.14 -0.69 2.59
N PRO A 9 -15.13 0.16 2.89
CA PRO A 9 -15.98 -0.04 4.05
C PRO A 9 -16.70 -1.38 4.00
N LYS A 10 -16.91 -2.02 5.14
CA LYS A 10 -17.67 -3.26 5.23
C LYS A 10 -19.16 -3.06 4.93
N THR A 11 -19.65 -1.85 5.13
CA THR A 11 -21.02 -1.45 4.83
C THR A 11 -21.02 -0.52 3.62
N ASP A 12 -22.17 -0.23 3.04
CA ASP A 12 -22.30 0.66 1.88
C ASP A 12 -22.05 2.14 2.20
N SER A 13 -21.52 2.43 3.37
CA SER A 13 -21.17 3.79 3.78
C SER A 13 -19.77 4.17 3.29
N SER A 14 -19.51 5.47 3.18
CA SER A 14 -18.20 6.01 2.96
C SER A 14 -17.40 6.07 4.27
N PHE A 15 -16.08 6.26 4.15
CA PHE A 15 -15.25 6.46 5.32
C PHE A 15 -15.51 7.84 5.95
N HIS A 16 -15.42 7.87 7.28
CA HIS A 16 -15.53 9.11 8.04
C HIS A 16 -14.25 9.94 7.89
N PHE A 17 -14.39 11.18 7.45
CA PHE A 17 -13.27 12.08 7.18
C PHE A 17 -12.33 12.23 8.38
N GLY A 18 -12.84 12.53 9.56
CA GLY A 18 -12.01 12.78 10.74
C GLY A 18 -11.20 11.56 11.17
N ALA A 19 -11.80 10.38 11.16
CA ALA A 19 -11.12 9.13 11.49
C ALA A 19 -10.03 8.81 10.48
N PHE A 20 -10.30 9.07 9.21
CA PHE A 20 -9.37 8.85 8.12
C PHE A 20 -8.13 9.74 8.26
N GLN A 21 -8.35 11.02 8.47
CA GLN A 21 -7.28 12.01 8.64
C GLN A 21 -6.44 11.72 9.89
N ASP A 22 -7.08 11.37 10.99
CA ASP A 22 -6.41 11.03 12.25
C ASP A 22 -5.50 9.82 12.08
N PHE A 23 -5.99 8.77 11.41
CA PHE A 23 -5.18 7.59 11.14
C PHE A 23 -3.95 7.91 10.29
N PHE A 24 -4.12 8.70 9.23
CA PHE A 24 -3.02 9.09 8.36
C PHE A 24 -1.95 9.88 9.11
N ASN A 25 -2.36 10.83 9.93
CA ASN A 25 -1.42 11.62 10.74
C ASN A 25 -0.60 10.74 11.69
N LYS A 26 -1.26 9.84 12.40
CA LYS A 26 -0.60 8.97 13.39
C LYS A 26 0.32 7.94 12.74
N ALA A 27 0.00 7.53 11.52
CA ALA A 27 0.76 6.51 10.80
C ALA A 27 1.92 7.07 9.97
N ASN A 28 2.16 8.38 10.00
CA ASN A 28 3.15 9.04 9.13
C ASN A 28 2.87 8.83 7.64
N ILE A 29 1.60 8.83 7.28
CA ILE A 29 1.15 8.85 5.90
C ILE A 29 0.96 10.30 5.51
N ARG A 30 1.69 10.75 4.48
CA ARG A 30 1.75 12.17 4.09
C ARG A 30 1.71 12.35 2.58
N VAL A 31 1.25 13.54 2.17
CA VAL A 31 1.20 13.91 0.75
C VAL A 31 2.58 14.41 0.30
N TYR A 32 2.96 14.02 -0.91
CA TYR A 32 4.21 14.42 -1.54
C TYR A 32 3.97 15.36 -2.72
N LYS A 33 5.04 15.77 -3.41
CA LYS A 33 4.99 16.74 -4.52
C LYS A 33 4.11 16.29 -5.69
N ASP A 34 3.94 14.98 -5.89
CA ASP A 34 3.08 14.41 -6.92
C ASP A 34 1.59 14.38 -6.50
N PHE A 35 1.26 14.97 -5.35
CA PHE A 35 -0.06 15.01 -4.73
C PHE A 35 -0.60 13.67 -4.28
N HIS A 36 0.20 12.60 -4.35
CA HIS A 36 -0.15 11.30 -3.80
C HIS A 36 0.29 11.17 -2.35
N TRP A 37 -0.38 10.28 -1.64
CA TRP A 37 -0.07 9.96 -0.25
C TRP A 37 0.86 8.76 -0.19
N TYR A 38 1.85 8.83 0.69
CA TYR A 38 2.83 7.77 0.89
C TYR A 38 3.04 7.51 2.36
N PHE A 39 3.27 6.24 2.69
CA PHE A 39 3.75 5.87 4.01
C PHE A 39 5.25 6.12 4.08
N ASP A 40 5.65 6.95 5.03
CA ASP A 40 7.04 7.33 5.27
C ASP A 40 7.33 7.19 6.78
N PRO A 41 7.61 5.95 7.25
CA PRO A 41 7.67 5.68 8.68
C PRO A 41 8.77 6.42 9.42
N LYS A 42 9.88 6.72 8.74
CA LYS A 42 11.02 7.43 9.33
C LYS A 42 10.99 8.93 9.11
N VAL A 43 10.00 9.42 8.41
CA VAL A 43 9.85 10.86 8.11
C VAL A 43 11.12 11.44 7.43
N ASP A 44 11.77 10.62 6.61
CA ASP A 44 13.06 10.97 5.98
C ASP A 44 12.97 11.07 4.45
N GLY A 45 11.76 11.04 3.90
CA GLY A 45 11.52 11.06 2.46
C GLY A 45 11.60 9.71 1.77
N GLN A 46 11.85 8.64 2.51
CA GLN A 46 11.86 7.28 1.96
C GLN A 46 10.47 6.70 1.97
N LYS A 47 9.80 6.86 0.85
CA LYS A 47 8.45 6.36 0.62
C LYS A 47 8.45 4.84 0.58
N MET A 48 7.56 4.22 1.33
CA MET A 48 7.48 2.77 1.37
C MET A 48 6.36 2.22 0.49
N PHE A 49 5.14 2.74 0.65
CA PHE A 49 4.02 2.37 -0.22
C PHE A 49 3.12 3.58 -0.45
N LYS A 50 2.32 3.52 -1.50
CA LYS A 50 1.50 4.62 -2.01
C LYS A 50 0.03 4.36 -1.75
N ILE A 51 -0.71 5.40 -1.43
CA ILE A 51 -2.16 5.34 -1.20
C ILE A 51 -2.84 6.27 -2.18
N MET A 52 -3.84 5.74 -2.90
CA MET A 52 -4.55 6.44 -3.96
C MET A 52 -6.06 6.29 -3.79
N ASN A 53 -6.81 7.10 -4.52
CA ASN A 53 -8.23 6.88 -4.67
C ASN A 53 -8.51 5.62 -5.51
N LEU A 54 -9.74 5.11 -5.46
CA LEU A 54 -10.16 3.93 -6.22
C LEU A 54 -9.96 4.09 -7.74
N ASN A 55 -10.06 5.31 -8.25
CA ASN A 55 -9.81 5.60 -9.67
C ASN A 55 -8.32 5.79 -9.99
N ARG A 56 -7.44 5.50 -9.02
CA ARG A 56 -5.98 5.65 -9.10
C ARG A 56 -5.49 7.10 -9.20
N GLN A 57 -6.36 8.06 -9.02
CA GLN A 57 -5.99 9.47 -8.94
C GLN A 57 -5.57 9.83 -7.50
N PRO A 58 -4.90 10.96 -7.29
CA PRO A 58 -4.55 11.40 -5.95
C PRO A 58 -5.76 11.44 -5.01
N LEU A 59 -5.57 10.89 -3.81
CA LEU A 59 -6.61 10.86 -2.79
C LEU A 59 -6.80 12.25 -2.18
N ARG A 60 -8.03 12.74 -2.16
CA ARG A 60 -8.37 14.01 -1.53
C ARG A 60 -9.02 13.74 -0.17
N ILE A 61 -8.37 14.20 0.89
CA ILE A 61 -8.89 14.08 2.26
C ILE A 61 -9.37 15.46 2.70
N GLU A 62 -10.64 15.74 2.44
CA GLU A 62 -11.31 17.00 2.74
C GLU A 62 -12.61 16.72 3.49
N SER A 63 -13.10 17.73 4.23
CA SER A 63 -14.29 17.57 5.07
C SER A 63 -15.57 17.22 4.31
N ASP A 64 -15.63 17.56 3.01
CA ASP A 64 -16.77 17.28 2.13
C ASP A 64 -16.51 16.12 1.16
N ALA A 65 -15.36 15.46 1.27
CA ALA A 65 -15.03 14.35 0.39
C ALA A 65 -15.74 13.07 0.82
N PHE A 66 -16.29 12.36 -0.16
CA PHE A 66 -16.81 11.00 0.03
C PHE A 66 -15.71 10.01 -0.37
N ILE A 67 -15.13 9.38 0.62
CA ILE A 67 -14.07 8.39 0.40
C ILE A 67 -14.70 7.01 0.51
N GLN A 68 -14.96 6.38 -0.63
CA GLN A 68 -15.62 5.07 -0.69
C GLN A 68 -14.64 3.91 -0.65
N GLY A 69 -13.36 4.20 -0.75
CA GLY A 69 -12.31 3.21 -0.70
C GLY A 69 -10.97 3.81 -1.11
N ILE A 70 -9.92 3.06 -0.88
CA ILE A 70 -8.56 3.43 -1.26
C ILE A 70 -7.87 2.24 -1.92
N ILE A 71 -6.86 2.56 -2.72
CA ILE A 71 -5.91 1.57 -3.26
C ILE A 71 -4.57 1.81 -2.60
N VAL A 72 -3.98 0.75 -2.06
CA VAL A 72 -2.62 0.77 -1.51
C VAL A 72 -1.71 0.00 -2.46
N SER A 73 -0.63 0.62 -2.87
CA SER A 73 0.27 0.09 -3.90
C SER A 73 1.69 -0.02 -3.38
N LEU A 74 2.29 -1.19 -3.53
CA LEU A 74 3.69 -1.44 -3.24
C LEU A 74 4.39 -1.82 -4.55
N ASP A 75 5.39 -1.03 -4.93
CA ASP A 75 6.25 -1.35 -6.08
C ASP A 75 7.41 -2.22 -5.60
N ILE A 76 7.32 -3.51 -5.85
CA ILE A 76 8.28 -4.49 -5.34
C ILE A 76 9.69 -4.22 -5.84
N PRO A 77 9.94 -4.06 -7.16
CA PRO A 77 11.30 -3.80 -7.65
C PRO A 77 11.87 -2.45 -7.22
N ALA A 78 11.01 -1.46 -6.99
CA ALA A 78 11.45 -0.11 -6.57
C ALA A 78 11.68 0.00 -5.07
N THR A 79 11.32 -1.02 -4.29
CA THR A 79 11.38 -0.99 -2.83
C THR A 79 12.58 -1.78 -2.33
N ALA A 80 13.48 -1.13 -1.55
CA ALA A 80 14.74 -1.74 -1.11
C ALA A 80 14.55 -2.99 -0.26
N ASN A 81 13.58 -3.01 0.64
CA ASN A 81 13.24 -4.17 1.48
C ASN A 81 11.77 -4.51 1.27
N SER A 82 11.44 -5.05 0.10
CA SER A 82 10.06 -5.24 -0.31
C SER A 82 9.27 -6.18 0.61
N LEU A 83 9.90 -7.22 1.13
CA LEU A 83 9.21 -8.16 2.03
C LEU A 83 8.86 -7.49 3.36
N GLU A 84 9.81 -6.75 3.94
CA GLU A 84 9.56 -5.97 5.16
C GLU A 84 8.51 -4.89 4.93
N ALA A 85 8.62 -4.17 3.80
CA ALA A 85 7.63 -3.15 3.42
C ALA A 85 6.24 -3.74 3.26
N PHE A 86 6.13 -4.93 2.67
CA PHE A 86 4.87 -5.65 2.53
C PHE A 86 4.28 -6.01 3.90
N GLU A 87 5.10 -6.53 4.81
CA GLU A 87 4.64 -6.87 6.16
C GLU A 87 4.15 -5.64 6.92
N GLU A 88 4.88 -4.53 6.85
CA GLU A 88 4.45 -3.27 7.45
C GLU A 88 3.16 -2.75 6.84
N MET A 89 3.02 -2.85 5.52
CA MET A 89 1.81 -2.45 4.81
C MET A 89 0.61 -3.27 5.29
N VAL A 90 0.74 -4.58 5.36
CA VAL A 90 -0.35 -5.47 5.81
C VAL A 90 -0.73 -5.17 7.25
N ASN A 91 0.25 -5.02 8.13
CA ASN A 91 0.01 -4.73 9.55
C ASN A 91 -0.69 -3.38 9.73
N LEU A 92 -0.21 -2.34 9.05
CA LEU A 92 -0.79 -1.01 9.15
C LEU A 92 -2.21 -0.97 8.58
N MET A 93 -2.43 -1.63 7.44
CA MET A 93 -3.75 -1.67 6.81
C MET A 93 -4.74 -2.54 7.58
N ASN A 94 -4.27 -3.57 8.29
CA ASN A 94 -5.12 -4.30 9.22
C ASN A 94 -5.60 -3.41 10.37
N GLU A 95 -4.73 -2.58 10.93
CA GLU A 95 -5.12 -1.60 11.94
C GLU A 95 -6.15 -0.60 11.39
N PHE A 96 -5.92 -0.13 10.17
CA PHE A 96 -6.85 0.76 9.48
C PHE A 96 -8.23 0.10 9.34
N CYS A 97 -8.26 -1.14 8.90
CA CYS A 97 -9.51 -1.89 8.72
C CYS A 97 -10.27 -2.08 10.04
N ILE A 98 -9.55 -2.34 11.13
CA ILE A 98 -10.18 -2.48 12.45
C ILE A 98 -10.77 -1.15 12.91
N LYS A 99 -10.01 -0.06 12.79
CA LYS A 99 -10.44 1.26 13.28
C LYS A 99 -11.56 1.87 12.46
N LEU A 100 -11.56 1.67 11.16
CA LEU A 100 -12.53 2.28 10.26
C LEU A 100 -13.61 1.31 9.76
N ASN A 101 -13.67 0.11 10.32
CA ASN A 101 -14.64 -0.91 9.93
C ASN A 101 -14.61 -1.18 8.42
N ALA A 102 -13.42 -1.56 7.96
CA ALA A 102 -13.14 -1.78 6.54
C ALA A 102 -12.64 -3.20 6.29
N VAL A 103 -12.57 -3.58 5.03
CA VAL A 103 -12.06 -4.86 4.58
C VAL A 103 -11.02 -4.64 3.48
N MET A 104 -9.98 -5.46 3.50
CA MET A 104 -8.91 -5.47 2.52
C MET A 104 -9.20 -6.56 1.49
N VAL A 105 -9.24 -6.19 0.22
CA VAL A 105 -9.57 -7.12 -0.88
C VAL A 105 -8.57 -6.96 -2.02
N ASP A 106 -8.48 -8.01 -2.85
CA ASP A 106 -7.67 -7.96 -4.07
C ASP A 106 -8.48 -7.36 -5.24
N GLY A 107 -7.88 -7.35 -6.44
CA GLY A 107 -8.52 -6.82 -7.65
C GLY A 107 -9.77 -7.57 -8.09
N ARG A 108 -10.04 -8.76 -7.53
CA ARG A 108 -11.23 -9.58 -7.78
C ARG A 108 -12.23 -9.53 -6.63
N ASN A 109 -12.05 -8.58 -5.70
CA ASN A 109 -12.86 -8.43 -4.48
C ASN A 109 -12.78 -9.63 -3.54
N LYS A 110 -11.73 -10.44 -3.63
CA LYS A 110 -11.47 -11.51 -2.69
C LYS A 110 -10.75 -10.96 -1.47
N GLU A 111 -11.24 -11.31 -0.28
CA GLU A 111 -10.64 -10.86 0.97
C GLU A 111 -9.19 -11.34 1.11
N ILE A 112 -8.32 -10.45 1.57
CA ILE A 112 -6.92 -10.74 1.80
C ILE A 112 -6.76 -11.30 3.22
N ASP A 113 -6.72 -12.63 3.32
CA ASP A 113 -6.56 -13.36 4.57
C ASP A 113 -5.09 -13.80 4.77
N SER A 114 -4.84 -14.58 5.83
CA SER A 114 -3.49 -15.06 6.14
C SER A 114 -2.91 -15.99 5.07
N VAL A 115 -3.74 -16.79 4.42
CA VAL A 115 -3.33 -17.67 3.32
C VAL A 115 -2.92 -16.86 2.11
N TYR A 116 -3.68 -15.85 1.77
CA TYR A 116 -3.37 -14.92 0.69
C TYR A 116 -2.05 -14.19 0.96
N VAL A 117 -1.86 -13.69 2.18
CA VAL A 117 -0.61 -13.00 2.59
C VAL A 117 0.60 -13.94 2.44
N ALA A 118 0.49 -15.19 2.88
CA ALA A 118 1.56 -16.17 2.73
C ALA A 118 1.91 -16.44 1.26
N SER A 119 0.91 -16.53 0.40
CA SER A 119 1.09 -16.70 -1.05
C SER A 119 1.83 -15.52 -1.67
N ILE A 120 1.48 -14.29 -1.29
CA ILE A 120 2.16 -13.09 -1.78
C ILE A 120 3.60 -13.02 -1.29
N LYS A 121 3.87 -13.38 -0.03
CA LYS A 121 5.25 -13.44 0.50
C LYS A 121 6.11 -14.41 -0.30
N ASN A 122 5.57 -15.58 -0.65
CA ASN A 122 6.29 -16.54 -1.49
C ASN A 122 6.60 -15.98 -2.87
N HIS A 123 5.64 -15.28 -3.48
CA HIS A 123 5.85 -14.63 -4.77
C HIS A 123 6.93 -13.54 -4.70
N MET A 124 6.91 -12.72 -3.66
CA MET A 124 7.92 -11.68 -3.43
C MET A 124 9.30 -12.28 -3.23
N ASN A 125 9.41 -13.38 -2.48
CA ASN A 125 10.67 -14.08 -2.30
C ASN A 125 11.24 -14.58 -3.63
N LYS A 126 10.40 -15.06 -4.54
CA LYS A 126 10.83 -15.45 -5.88
C LYS A 126 11.37 -14.28 -6.67
N ILE A 127 10.74 -13.11 -6.58
CA ILE A 127 11.20 -11.90 -7.25
C ILE A 127 12.56 -11.46 -6.70
N VAL A 128 12.73 -11.46 -5.38
CA VAL A 128 13.99 -11.09 -4.73
C VAL A 128 15.12 -12.05 -5.13
N LYS A 129 14.85 -13.35 -5.16
CA LYS A 129 15.83 -14.36 -5.60
C LYS A 129 16.19 -14.17 -7.08
N GLU A 130 15.24 -13.83 -7.91
CA GLU A 130 15.49 -13.51 -9.32
C GLU A 130 16.40 -12.29 -9.45
N MET A 131 16.19 -11.26 -8.64
CA MET A 131 17.06 -10.09 -8.61
C MET A 131 18.48 -10.48 -8.19
N GLU A 132 18.64 -11.28 -7.14
CA GLU A 132 19.96 -11.76 -6.69
C GLU A 132 20.68 -12.54 -7.77
N LYS A 133 19.96 -13.43 -8.47
CA LYS A 133 20.50 -14.24 -9.57
C LYS A 133 21.08 -13.37 -10.70
N HIS A 134 20.49 -12.22 -10.95
CA HIS A 134 20.95 -11.27 -11.98
C HIS A 134 21.79 -10.13 -11.41
N ASN A 135 22.25 -10.24 -10.16
CA ASN A 135 23.02 -9.22 -9.46
C ASN A 135 22.31 -7.85 -9.42
N LEU A 136 20.99 -7.86 -9.30
CA LEU A 136 20.19 -6.65 -9.19
C LEU A 136 19.97 -6.30 -7.72
N THR A 137 20.17 -5.04 -7.37
CA THR A 137 19.87 -4.54 -6.03
C THR A 137 18.41 -4.11 -5.94
N PRO A 138 17.62 -4.61 -4.97
CA PRO A 138 16.25 -4.16 -4.77
C PRO A 138 16.17 -2.63 -4.63
N GLY A 139 15.23 -2.00 -5.30
CA GLY A 139 15.06 -0.54 -5.32
C GLY A 139 15.93 0.20 -6.31
N SER A 140 16.88 -0.47 -6.97
CA SER A 140 17.74 0.14 -7.98
C SER A 140 16.98 0.40 -9.29
N GLN A 141 17.52 1.30 -10.12
CA GLN A 141 16.98 1.53 -11.46
C GLN A 141 17.06 0.27 -12.32
N GLN A 142 18.12 -0.52 -12.18
CA GLN A 142 18.30 -1.76 -12.91
C GLN A 142 17.22 -2.77 -12.56
N ALA A 143 16.90 -2.93 -11.27
CA ALA A 143 15.81 -3.81 -10.83
C ALA A 143 14.46 -3.36 -11.38
N GLN A 144 14.18 -2.05 -11.34
CA GLN A 144 12.94 -1.49 -11.87
C GLN A 144 12.81 -1.74 -13.38
N LYS A 145 13.88 -1.57 -14.14
CA LYS A 145 13.90 -1.85 -15.59
C LYS A 145 13.68 -3.33 -15.89
N TYR A 146 14.29 -4.22 -15.13
CA TYR A 146 14.19 -5.66 -15.34
C TYR A 146 12.74 -6.15 -15.20
N PHE A 147 12.01 -5.59 -14.23
CA PHE A 147 10.64 -5.99 -13.94
C PHE A 147 9.58 -5.03 -14.52
N ALA A 148 9.99 -4.06 -15.31
CA ALA A 148 9.06 -3.07 -15.91
C ALA A 148 8.03 -3.70 -16.86
#